data_6e467b183b0c3bc43e33ec1f9ef95322
#
_entry.id   6e467b183b0c3bc43e33ec1f9ef95322
#
_cell.length_a   1.000
_cell.length_b   1.000
_cell.length_c   1.000
_cell.angle_alpha   90.00
_cell.angle_beta   90.00
_cell.angle_gamma   90.00
#
_symmetry.space_group_name_H-M   'P 1'
#
loop_
_entity.id
_entity.type
_entity.pdbx_description
1 polymer ?
#
loop_
_entity_poly.entity_id
_entity_poly.type
_entity_poly.pdbx_seq_one_letter_code
_entity_poly.pdbx_strand_id
1 'polypeptide(L)'
;MYSRIGATLPVLTLFLVLTPGVGAQSSSRTLAVINGVEVTEADVRKTAASDLEALETKRLQFEASTRSEEHGILETALQGLIADRLLKAESEKRGMSVDELLDVEVASRKVPPTEKEMTDLYNINRSRLAGMSEEAGMQQVRNFLDQNSHDTALDAYVDNLKESYGVRPELEPYRVELDIEGYPTLGLGDAPITLVEFSDFECPFCRRALPALERIGEVYGDKIRIVFRQFPLNNIHPRAQKAAEASLCAHEQGEFWTMHDLLFAEPVELEVASLKAKAAGLGMDTAAFNSCLDSGKNADEVRQDIKAGVVVGVTGTPAIFINGRIVTGAQPFETYAKIIDEELARRKN
;
A
#
# COMPACT_ATOMS: atom_id res chain seq x y z
N MET A 1 -53.74 49.45 18.57
CA MET A 1 -54.34 48.41 19.44
C MET A 1 -54.23 47.05 18.73
N TYR A 2 -53.15 46.34 18.91
CA TYR A 2 -53.09 44.89 18.64
C TYR A 2 -51.99 44.30 19.52
N SER A 3 -52.43 43.47 20.41
CA SER A 3 -51.70 42.75 21.44
C SER A 3 -50.82 41.64 20.80
N ARG A 4 -49.52 41.58 21.15
CA ARG A 4 -48.65 40.49 20.82
C ARG A 4 -48.74 39.43 21.94
N ILE A 5 -49.26 38.27 21.60
CA ILE A 5 -49.21 37.08 22.45
C ILE A 5 -47.86 36.37 22.18
N GLY A 6 -47.00 36.40 23.17
CA GLY A 6 -45.75 35.65 23.16
C GLY A 6 -45.99 34.18 23.50
N ALA A 7 -45.72 33.28 22.60
CA ALA A 7 -45.69 31.85 22.86
C ALA A 7 -44.27 31.43 23.21
N THR A 8 -44.04 31.16 24.49
CA THR A 8 -42.81 30.52 24.97
C THR A 8 -42.91 29.00 24.74
N LEU A 9 -42.09 28.49 23.81
CA LEU A 9 -41.87 27.04 23.69
C LEU A 9 -40.98 26.56 24.83
N PRO A 10 -41.32 25.45 25.49
CA PRO A 10 -40.43 24.82 26.47
C PRO A 10 -39.24 24.16 25.74
N VAL A 11 -38.04 24.51 26.16
CA VAL A 11 -36.81 23.84 25.78
C VAL A 11 -36.85 22.44 26.40
N LEU A 12 -37.06 21.44 25.55
CA LEU A 12 -36.99 20.03 25.93
C LEU A 12 -35.50 19.68 26.07
N THR A 13 -34.99 19.70 27.28
CA THR A 13 -33.64 19.24 27.62
C THR A 13 -33.62 17.72 27.47
N LEU A 14 -33.12 17.25 26.35
CA LEU A 14 -32.87 15.83 26.15
C LEU A 14 -31.69 15.40 27.04
N PHE A 15 -32.01 14.81 28.18
CA PHE A 15 -31.05 14.08 28.98
C PHE A 15 -30.61 12.85 28.21
N LEU A 16 -29.41 12.94 27.59
CA LEU A 16 -28.72 11.77 27.04
C LEU A 16 -28.33 10.88 28.24
N VAL A 17 -29.16 9.90 28.56
CA VAL A 17 -28.78 8.84 29.49
C VAL A 17 -27.68 8.03 28.75
N LEU A 18 -26.44 8.34 29.07
CA LEU A 18 -25.32 7.47 28.79
C LEU A 18 -25.59 6.15 29.53
N THR A 19 -26.13 5.17 28.78
CA THR A 19 -26.09 3.79 29.25
C THR A 19 -24.63 3.42 29.40
N PRO A 20 -24.17 2.96 30.56
CA PRO A 20 -22.80 2.48 30.70
C PRO A 20 -22.63 1.37 29.70
N GLY A 21 -21.56 1.48 28.88
CA GLY A 21 -21.22 0.54 27.84
C GLY A 21 -21.35 -0.89 28.35
N VAL A 22 -21.77 -1.77 27.46
CA VAL A 22 -21.69 -3.23 27.66
C VAL A 22 -20.20 -3.57 27.81
N GLY A 23 -19.65 -3.27 28.98
CA GLY A 23 -18.33 -3.66 29.42
C GLY A 23 -18.39 -5.13 29.84
N ALA A 24 -17.63 -5.94 29.15
CA ALA A 24 -16.95 -7.14 29.62
C ALA A 24 -17.62 -7.91 30.79
N GLN A 25 -18.77 -8.54 30.55
CA GLN A 25 -19.33 -9.58 31.42
C GLN A 25 -19.17 -10.99 30.82
N SER A 26 -18.09 -11.28 30.09
CA SER A 26 -17.90 -12.60 29.47
C SER A 26 -17.04 -13.57 30.29
N SER A 27 -16.43 -13.14 31.39
CA SER A 27 -15.39 -13.93 32.06
C SER A 27 -15.87 -14.97 33.07
N SER A 28 -17.15 -14.97 33.42
CA SER A 28 -17.67 -15.82 34.50
C SER A 28 -18.63 -16.94 34.06
N ARG A 29 -18.95 -17.05 32.75
CA ARG A 29 -19.85 -18.09 32.26
C ARG A 29 -19.15 -19.45 32.28
N THR A 30 -19.62 -20.39 33.09
CA THR A 30 -19.17 -21.78 33.07
C THR A 30 -19.73 -22.48 31.83
N LEU A 31 -18.83 -23.03 31.01
CA LEU A 31 -19.17 -23.76 29.78
C LEU A 31 -19.19 -25.28 30.00
N ALA A 32 -18.38 -25.80 30.95
CA ALA A 32 -18.35 -27.19 31.32
C ALA A 32 -17.88 -27.37 32.77
N VAL A 33 -18.18 -28.51 33.37
CA VAL A 33 -17.63 -28.94 34.68
C VAL A 33 -17.02 -30.33 34.52
N ILE A 34 -15.74 -30.48 34.87
CA ILE A 34 -14.99 -31.72 34.75
C ILE A 34 -14.46 -32.09 36.13
N ASN A 35 -14.96 -33.16 36.72
CA ASN A 35 -14.60 -33.59 38.07
C ASN A 35 -14.70 -32.48 39.13
N GLY A 36 -15.75 -31.63 39.02
CA GLY A 36 -15.97 -30.52 39.93
C GLY A 36 -15.17 -29.25 39.64
N VAL A 37 -14.34 -29.24 38.62
CA VAL A 37 -13.57 -28.07 38.15
C VAL A 37 -14.33 -27.42 37.00
N GLU A 38 -14.61 -26.15 37.14
CA GLU A 38 -15.29 -25.34 36.09
C GLU A 38 -14.33 -25.00 34.95
N VAL A 39 -14.81 -25.16 33.72
CA VAL A 39 -14.19 -24.62 32.51
C VAL A 39 -15.00 -23.39 32.12
N THR A 40 -14.40 -22.25 32.19
CA THR A 40 -15.07 -20.97 31.92
C THR A 40 -14.90 -20.51 30.46
N GLU A 41 -15.76 -19.59 30.02
CA GLU A 41 -15.59 -18.94 28.70
C GLU A 41 -14.22 -18.24 28.59
N ALA A 42 -13.70 -17.70 29.67
CA ALA A 42 -12.38 -17.08 29.70
C ALA A 42 -11.27 -18.10 29.42
N ASP A 43 -11.36 -19.32 29.98
CA ASP A 43 -10.38 -20.39 29.72
C ASP A 43 -10.41 -20.81 28.25
N VAL A 44 -11.61 -20.98 27.67
CA VAL A 44 -11.78 -21.34 26.26
C VAL A 44 -11.26 -20.22 25.36
N ARG A 45 -11.58 -18.95 25.63
CA ARG A 45 -11.05 -17.81 24.85
C ARG A 45 -9.55 -17.69 24.96
N LYS A 46 -8.97 -17.94 26.13
CA LYS A 46 -7.52 -17.95 26.31
C LYS A 46 -6.86 -19.05 25.48
N THR A 47 -7.45 -20.26 25.46
CA THR A 47 -6.96 -21.36 24.65
C THR A 47 -7.09 -21.08 23.15
N ALA A 48 -8.16 -20.41 22.73
CA ALA A 48 -8.43 -20.04 21.34
C ALA A 48 -7.87 -18.66 20.95
N ALA A 49 -7.05 -18.01 21.78
CA ALA A 49 -6.64 -16.62 21.58
C ALA A 49 -5.96 -16.39 20.23
N SER A 50 -5.05 -17.26 19.82
CA SER A 50 -4.37 -17.18 18.52
C SER A 50 -5.34 -17.28 17.34
N ASP A 51 -6.30 -18.21 17.40
CA ASP A 51 -7.26 -18.41 16.32
C ASP A 51 -8.26 -17.25 16.23
N LEU A 52 -8.68 -16.71 17.38
CA LEU A 52 -9.53 -15.52 17.45
C LEU A 52 -8.80 -14.27 16.92
N GLU A 53 -7.52 -14.11 17.24
CA GLU A 53 -6.69 -13.02 16.72
C GLU A 53 -6.50 -13.14 15.20
N ALA A 54 -6.25 -14.37 14.70
CA ALA A 54 -6.16 -14.62 13.26
C ALA A 54 -7.47 -14.31 12.52
N LEU A 55 -8.62 -14.65 13.13
CA LEU A 55 -9.94 -14.34 12.59
C LEU A 55 -10.19 -12.82 12.55
N GLU A 56 -9.85 -12.11 13.61
CA GLU A 56 -9.98 -10.64 13.67
C GLU A 56 -9.08 -9.96 12.64
N THR A 57 -7.85 -10.45 12.47
CA THR A 57 -6.94 -9.96 11.44
C THR A 57 -7.52 -10.12 10.03
N LYS A 58 -8.12 -11.30 9.74
CA LYS A 58 -8.81 -11.53 8.45
C LYS A 58 -10.00 -10.60 8.26
N ARG A 59 -10.77 -10.33 9.32
CA ARG A 59 -11.90 -9.38 9.25
C ARG A 59 -11.43 -7.98 8.90
N LEU A 60 -10.41 -7.48 9.59
CA LEU A 60 -9.83 -6.17 9.34
C LEU A 60 -9.24 -6.05 7.94
N GLN A 61 -8.55 -7.09 7.47
CA GLN A 61 -8.02 -7.16 6.10
C GLN A 61 -9.14 -7.08 5.06
N PHE A 62 -10.22 -7.84 5.26
CA PHE A 62 -11.38 -7.81 4.37
C PHE A 62 -12.03 -6.43 4.33
N GLU A 63 -12.23 -5.79 5.48
CA GLU A 63 -12.80 -4.44 5.56
C GLU A 63 -11.90 -3.39 4.88
N ALA A 64 -10.57 -3.49 5.04
CA ALA A 64 -9.63 -2.59 4.39
C ALA A 64 -9.64 -2.77 2.86
N SER A 65 -9.61 -4.03 2.38
CA SER A 65 -9.66 -4.32 0.95
C SER A 65 -10.97 -3.86 0.31
N THR A 66 -12.10 -4.06 0.99
CA THR A 66 -13.42 -3.63 0.50
C THR A 66 -13.49 -2.11 0.37
N ARG A 67 -13.00 -1.35 1.35
CA ARG A 67 -12.97 0.12 1.27
C ARG A 67 -12.07 0.63 0.14
N SER A 68 -10.91 0.00 -0.03
CA SER A 68 -9.99 0.33 -1.12
C SER A 68 -10.59 0.04 -2.49
N GLU A 69 -11.27 -1.11 -2.63
CA GLU A 69 -11.95 -1.51 -3.86
C GLU A 69 -13.12 -0.60 -4.20
N GLU A 70 -13.98 -0.28 -3.21
CA GLU A 70 -15.07 0.68 -3.38
C GLU A 70 -14.57 2.03 -3.86
N HIS A 71 -13.50 2.55 -3.24
CA HIS A 71 -12.89 3.81 -3.68
C HIS A 71 -12.37 3.72 -5.11
N GLY A 72 -11.67 2.63 -5.47
CA GLY A 72 -11.17 2.41 -6.83
C GLY A 72 -12.29 2.35 -7.89
N ILE A 73 -13.42 1.75 -7.54
CA ILE A 73 -14.62 1.73 -8.41
C ILE A 73 -15.14 3.16 -8.61
N LEU A 74 -15.27 3.95 -7.54
CA LEU A 74 -15.74 5.34 -7.63
C LEU A 74 -14.77 6.22 -8.41
N GLU A 75 -13.47 6.06 -8.21
CA GLU A 75 -12.44 6.79 -8.95
C GLU A 75 -12.49 6.46 -10.44
N THR A 76 -12.57 5.18 -10.80
CA THR A 76 -12.69 4.73 -12.18
C THR A 76 -13.96 5.29 -12.85
N ALA A 77 -15.09 5.22 -12.15
CA ALA A 77 -16.35 5.77 -12.65
C ALA A 77 -16.28 7.29 -12.84
N LEU A 78 -15.64 8.01 -11.91
CA LEU A 78 -15.45 9.46 -12.02
C LEU A 78 -14.57 9.81 -13.24
N GLN A 79 -13.45 9.12 -13.44
CA GLN A 79 -12.57 9.33 -14.60
C GLN A 79 -13.31 9.07 -15.92
N GLY A 80 -14.11 8.00 -16.00
CA GLY A 80 -14.96 7.71 -17.16
C GLY A 80 -15.96 8.84 -17.44
N LEU A 81 -16.68 9.31 -16.41
CA LEU A 81 -17.62 10.42 -16.55
C LEU A 81 -16.96 11.74 -16.97
N ILE A 82 -15.76 12.02 -16.46
CA ILE A 82 -14.98 13.20 -16.86
C ILE A 82 -14.59 13.07 -18.34
N ALA A 83 -14.05 11.93 -18.76
CA ALA A 83 -13.67 11.68 -20.15
C ALA A 83 -14.86 11.85 -21.10
N ASP A 84 -16.01 11.21 -20.81
CA ASP A 84 -17.23 11.30 -21.62
C ASP A 84 -17.70 12.75 -21.79
N ARG A 85 -17.72 13.52 -20.69
CA ARG A 85 -18.16 14.92 -20.72
C ARG A 85 -17.19 15.80 -21.48
N LEU A 86 -15.89 15.58 -21.35
CA LEU A 86 -14.87 16.35 -22.07
C LEU A 86 -14.91 16.06 -23.58
N LEU A 87 -14.97 14.77 -23.96
CA LEU A 87 -15.08 14.37 -25.36
C LEU A 87 -16.34 14.96 -26.01
N LYS A 88 -17.47 14.90 -25.31
CA LYS A 88 -18.72 15.49 -25.76
C LYS A 88 -18.61 17.01 -25.94
N ALA A 89 -18.09 17.71 -24.94
CA ALA A 89 -17.93 19.18 -25.00
C ALA A 89 -16.98 19.62 -26.13
N GLU A 90 -15.88 18.89 -26.34
CA GLU A 90 -14.93 19.20 -27.40
C GLU A 90 -15.50 18.87 -28.78
N SER A 91 -16.25 17.78 -28.94
CA SER A 91 -16.92 17.41 -30.21
C SER A 91 -17.97 18.44 -30.60
N GLU A 92 -18.80 18.88 -29.65
CA GLU A 92 -19.79 19.99 -29.85
C GLU A 92 -19.11 21.30 -30.27
N LYS A 93 -18.04 21.68 -29.59
CA LYS A 93 -17.25 22.88 -29.89
C LYS A 93 -16.66 22.87 -31.31
N ARG A 94 -16.26 21.68 -31.79
CA ARG A 94 -15.68 21.49 -33.13
C ARG A 94 -16.73 21.21 -34.22
N GLY A 95 -18.00 21.01 -33.84
CA GLY A 95 -19.08 20.72 -34.76
C GLY A 95 -19.00 19.36 -35.43
N MET A 96 -18.49 18.35 -34.72
CA MET A 96 -18.31 16.96 -35.17
C MET A 96 -18.88 16.00 -34.16
N SER A 97 -19.04 14.72 -34.53
CA SER A 97 -19.38 13.66 -33.57
C SER A 97 -18.19 13.27 -32.70
N VAL A 98 -18.45 12.56 -31.57
CA VAL A 98 -17.39 12.03 -30.73
C VAL A 98 -16.54 11.01 -31.49
N ASP A 99 -17.16 10.18 -32.33
CA ASP A 99 -16.45 9.17 -33.14
C ASP A 99 -15.48 9.85 -34.12
N GLU A 100 -15.93 10.90 -34.84
CA GLU A 100 -15.06 11.69 -35.72
C GLU A 100 -13.91 12.36 -34.95
N LEU A 101 -14.19 12.87 -33.74
CA LEU A 101 -13.18 13.45 -32.87
C LEU A 101 -12.11 12.42 -32.47
N LEU A 102 -12.54 11.21 -32.08
CA LEU A 102 -11.63 10.13 -31.71
C LEU A 102 -10.81 9.63 -32.91
N ASP A 103 -11.40 9.57 -34.09
CA ASP A 103 -10.67 9.20 -35.31
C ASP A 103 -9.56 10.20 -35.64
N VAL A 104 -9.83 11.51 -35.47
CA VAL A 104 -8.83 12.57 -35.74
C VAL A 104 -7.76 12.62 -34.65
N GLU A 105 -8.14 12.57 -33.37
CA GLU A 105 -7.24 12.88 -32.26
C GLU A 105 -6.58 11.66 -31.64
N VAL A 106 -7.21 10.49 -31.72
CA VAL A 106 -6.72 9.25 -31.10
C VAL A 106 -6.21 8.27 -32.16
N ALA A 107 -7.04 7.93 -33.16
CA ALA A 107 -6.65 6.94 -34.15
C ALA A 107 -5.41 7.36 -34.95
N SER A 108 -5.27 8.65 -35.24
CA SER A 108 -4.10 9.22 -35.96
C SER A 108 -2.80 9.22 -35.12
N ARG A 109 -2.90 9.07 -33.81
CA ARG A 109 -1.75 9.08 -32.87
C ARG A 109 -1.33 7.68 -32.39
N LYS A 110 -2.05 6.66 -32.83
CA LYS A 110 -1.69 5.28 -32.54
C LYS A 110 -0.30 4.95 -33.10
N VAL A 111 0.52 4.35 -32.26
CA VAL A 111 1.80 3.79 -32.69
C VAL A 111 1.59 2.31 -32.96
N PRO A 112 1.73 1.85 -34.22
CA PRO A 112 1.59 0.43 -34.51
C PRO A 112 2.69 -0.37 -33.81
N PRO A 113 2.38 -1.56 -33.28
CA PRO A 113 3.37 -2.37 -32.59
C PRO A 113 4.45 -2.86 -33.56
N THR A 114 5.67 -2.85 -33.12
CA THR A 114 6.80 -3.38 -33.88
C THR A 114 6.82 -4.92 -33.83
N GLU A 115 7.44 -5.55 -34.83
CA GLU A 115 7.61 -7.01 -34.83
C GLU A 115 8.38 -7.50 -33.59
N LYS A 116 9.33 -6.70 -33.10
CA LYS A 116 10.10 -7.02 -31.91
C LYS A 116 9.19 -7.05 -30.66
N GLU A 117 8.38 -6.03 -30.45
CA GLU A 117 7.45 -5.97 -29.33
C GLU A 117 6.45 -7.13 -29.36
N MET A 118 5.91 -7.45 -30.53
CA MET A 118 5.00 -8.58 -30.72
C MET A 118 5.69 -9.90 -30.38
N THR A 119 6.92 -10.10 -30.86
CA THR A 119 7.69 -11.33 -30.62
C THR A 119 8.06 -11.46 -29.14
N ASP A 120 8.55 -10.39 -28.53
CA ASP A 120 8.93 -10.38 -27.12
C ASP A 120 7.73 -10.71 -26.23
N LEU A 121 6.58 -10.05 -26.47
CA LEU A 121 5.37 -10.28 -25.69
C LEU A 121 4.78 -11.68 -25.90
N TYR A 122 4.83 -12.20 -27.12
CA TYR A 122 4.44 -13.57 -27.43
C TYR A 122 5.29 -14.58 -26.65
N ASN A 123 6.62 -14.41 -26.67
CA ASN A 123 7.54 -15.31 -25.98
C ASN A 123 7.34 -15.30 -24.45
N ILE A 124 7.13 -14.13 -23.87
CA ILE A 124 6.85 -13.96 -22.42
C ILE A 124 5.55 -14.68 -22.04
N ASN A 125 4.53 -14.66 -22.93
CA ASN A 125 3.21 -15.24 -22.66
C ASN A 125 3.00 -16.63 -23.28
N ARG A 126 4.04 -17.25 -23.80
CA ARG A 126 3.94 -18.53 -24.55
C ARG A 126 3.21 -19.64 -23.79
N SER A 127 3.38 -19.71 -22.48
CA SER A 127 2.70 -20.67 -21.62
C SER A 127 1.18 -20.43 -21.53
N ARG A 128 0.76 -19.16 -21.56
CA ARG A 128 -0.67 -18.77 -21.53
C ARG A 128 -1.34 -18.94 -22.89
N LEU A 129 -0.56 -18.90 -23.96
CA LEU A 129 -0.99 -19.09 -25.34
C LEU A 129 -0.88 -20.56 -25.76
N ALA A 130 -0.50 -21.46 -24.85
CA ALA A 130 -0.38 -22.89 -25.10
C ALA A 130 -1.75 -23.45 -25.54
N GLY A 131 -1.75 -24.14 -26.71
CA GLY A 131 -2.97 -24.66 -27.34
C GLY A 131 -3.51 -23.84 -28.54
N MET A 132 -2.94 -22.65 -28.78
CA MET A 132 -3.16 -21.86 -29.97
C MET A 132 -2.08 -22.17 -31.04
N SER A 133 -2.40 -21.97 -32.34
CA SER A 133 -1.35 -21.88 -33.36
C SER A 133 -0.51 -20.62 -33.12
N GLU A 134 0.75 -20.61 -33.53
CA GLU A 134 1.63 -19.44 -33.43
C GLU A 134 1.00 -18.21 -34.10
N GLU A 135 0.38 -18.37 -35.25
CA GLU A 135 -0.32 -17.30 -35.96
C GLU A 135 -1.47 -16.71 -35.14
N ALA A 136 -2.31 -17.54 -34.51
CA ALA A 136 -3.41 -17.10 -33.67
C ALA A 136 -2.90 -16.40 -32.40
N GLY A 137 -1.81 -16.91 -31.77
CA GLY A 137 -1.17 -16.31 -30.65
C GLY A 137 -0.55 -14.93 -30.96
N MET A 138 0.13 -14.81 -32.10
CA MET A 138 0.68 -13.53 -32.58
C MET A 138 -0.42 -12.53 -32.91
N GLN A 139 -1.55 -12.98 -33.49
CA GLN A 139 -2.69 -12.09 -33.76
C GLN A 139 -3.31 -11.59 -32.46
N GLN A 140 -3.41 -12.42 -31.42
CA GLN A 140 -3.89 -11.99 -30.10
C GLN A 140 -2.96 -10.96 -29.47
N VAL A 141 -1.65 -11.16 -29.57
CA VAL A 141 -0.64 -10.21 -29.12
C VAL A 141 -0.74 -8.87 -29.87
N ARG A 142 -0.90 -8.93 -31.21
CA ARG A 142 -1.11 -7.73 -32.03
C ARG A 142 -2.33 -6.95 -31.56
N ASN A 143 -3.49 -7.63 -31.44
CA ASN A 143 -4.74 -6.99 -31.00
C ASN A 143 -4.58 -6.34 -29.63
N PHE A 144 -3.90 -7.00 -28.70
CA PHE A 144 -3.60 -6.44 -27.36
C PHE A 144 -2.74 -5.17 -27.44
N LEU A 145 -1.67 -5.19 -28.23
CA LEU A 145 -0.78 -4.03 -28.39
C LEU A 145 -1.48 -2.88 -29.12
N ASP A 146 -2.28 -3.17 -30.13
CA ASP A 146 -3.08 -2.17 -30.85
C ASP A 146 -4.11 -1.50 -29.91
N GLN A 147 -4.78 -2.30 -29.05
CA GLN A 147 -5.71 -1.76 -28.05
C GLN A 147 -4.98 -0.90 -27.02
N ASN A 148 -3.86 -1.39 -26.50
CA ASN A 148 -3.05 -0.65 -25.54
C ASN A 148 -2.52 0.69 -26.12
N SER A 149 -2.12 0.71 -27.39
CA SER A 149 -1.73 1.93 -28.09
C SER A 149 -2.89 2.91 -28.25
N HIS A 150 -4.09 2.38 -28.53
CA HIS A 150 -5.31 3.19 -28.59
C HIS A 150 -5.63 3.81 -27.24
N ASP A 151 -5.64 3.01 -26.17
CA ASP A 151 -5.98 3.46 -24.83
C ASP A 151 -4.98 4.50 -24.34
N THR A 152 -3.68 4.30 -24.61
CA THR A 152 -2.62 5.27 -24.29
C THR A 152 -2.83 6.60 -25.02
N ALA A 153 -3.22 6.57 -26.31
CA ALA A 153 -3.48 7.77 -27.09
C ALA A 153 -4.75 8.50 -26.60
N LEU A 154 -5.78 7.73 -26.21
CA LEU A 154 -7.02 8.27 -25.65
C LEU A 154 -6.76 8.94 -24.29
N ASP A 155 -6.05 8.28 -23.40
CA ASP A 155 -5.70 8.82 -22.08
C ASP A 155 -4.92 10.13 -22.22
N ALA A 156 -3.91 10.15 -23.09
CA ALA A 156 -3.13 11.35 -23.36
C ALA A 156 -3.98 12.48 -23.92
N TYR A 157 -4.95 12.18 -24.78
CA TYR A 157 -5.87 13.17 -25.31
C TYR A 157 -6.82 13.70 -24.25
N VAL A 158 -7.41 12.82 -23.43
CA VAL A 158 -8.28 13.19 -22.31
C VAL A 158 -7.52 14.03 -21.28
N ASP A 159 -6.27 13.72 -20.98
CA ASP A 159 -5.44 14.51 -20.06
C ASP A 159 -5.18 15.92 -20.60
N ASN A 160 -4.90 16.07 -21.89
CA ASN A 160 -4.81 17.38 -22.53
C ASN A 160 -6.15 18.17 -22.46
N LEU A 161 -7.28 17.47 -22.59
CA LEU A 161 -8.59 18.11 -22.42
C LEU A 161 -8.82 18.53 -20.96
N LYS A 162 -8.47 17.68 -19.97
CA LYS A 162 -8.55 18.05 -18.54
C LYS A 162 -7.80 19.35 -18.25
N GLU A 163 -6.59 19.49 -18.78
CA GLU A 163 -5.80 20.73 -18.65
C GLU A 163 -6.49 21.92 -19.31
N SER A 164 -6.92 21.77 -20.58
CA SER A 164 -7.51 22.86 -21.38
C SER A 164 -8.85 23.33 -20.84
N TYR A 165 -9.63 22.45 -20.22
CA TYR A 165 -10.93 22.76 -19.61
C TYR A 165 -10.80 23.07 -18.10
N GLY A 166 -9.60 23.04 -17.54
CA GLY A 166 -9.35 23.35 -16.12
C GLY A 166 -10.04 22.40 -15.16
N VAL A 167 -10.13 21.10 -15.52
CA VAL A 167 -10.79 20.09 -14.69
C VAL A 167 -10.00 19.86 -13.40
N ARG A 168 -10.68 19.98 -12.26
CA ARG A 168 -10.13 19.69 -10.94
C ARG A 168 -10.97 18.59 -10.28
N PRO A 169 -10.50 17.34 -10.26
CA PRO A 169 -11.18 16.29 -9.52
C PRO A 169 -11.15 16.60 -8.02
N GLU A 170 -12.32 16.55 -7.38
CA GLU A 170 -12.44 16.78 -5.93
C GLU A 170 -12.47 15.46 -5.13
N LEU A 171 -12.50 14.31 -5.81
CA LEU A 171 -12.39 13.03 -5.15
C LEU A 171 -10.95 12.86 -4.63
N GLU A 172 -10.82 12.82 -3.30
CA GLU A 172 -9.53 12.58 -2.67
C GLU A 172 -9.09 11.13 -2.90
N PRO A 173 -7.80 10.85 -3.16
CA PRO A 173 -7.30 9.48 -3.25
C PRO A 173 -7.56 8.71 -1.97
N TYR A 174 -7.82 7.41 -2.08
CA TYR A 174 -7.90 6.56 -0.90
C TYR A 174 -6.58 6.56 -0.15
N ARG A 175 -6.67 6.79 1.17
CA ARG A 175 -5.51 6.84 2.05
C ARG A 175 -5.77 6.00 3.29
N VAL A 176 -4.75 5.34 3.76
CA VAL A 176 -4.72 4.71 5.07
C VAL A 176 -3.89 5.55 6.02
N GLU A 177 -4.26 5.55 7.29
CA GLU A 177 -3.44 6.12 8.35
C GLU A 177 -2.48 5.05 8.86
N LEU A 178 -1.21 5.43 8.99
CA LEU A 178 -0.13 4.57 9.45
C LEU A 178 0.56 5.24 10.63
N ASP A 179 0.73 4.48 11.69
CA ASP A 179 1.59 4.90 12.78
C ASP A 179 3.05 4.84 12.32
N ILE A 180 3.77 5.93 12.55
CA ILE A 180 5.16 6.12 12.14
C ILE A 180 6.07 6.49 13.31
N GLU A 181 5.51 6.63 14.52
CA GLU A 181 6.26 7.04 15.69
C GLU A 181 7.10 5.87 16.23
N GLY A 182 8.38 6.15 16.49
CA GLY A 182 9.31 5.15 17.01
C GLY A 182 9.90 4.19 15.98
N TYR A 183 9.45 4.25 14.72
CA TYR A 183 10.00 3.39 13.65
C TYR A 183 11.26 3.97 13.01
N PRO A 184 12.13 3.10 12.44
CA PRO A 184 13.32 3.55 11.73
C PRO A 184 12.96 4.53 10.61
N THR A 185 13.49 5.73 10.71
CA THR A 185 13.15 6.83 9.81
C THR A 185 14.41 7.43 9.20
N LEU A 186 14.37 7.68 7.88
CA LEU A 186 15.40 8.41 7.12
C LEU A 186 14.78 9.69 6.57
N GLY A 187 15.49 10.81 6.69
CA GLY A 187 15.03 12.12 6.24
C GLY A 187 14.47 12.99 7.41
N LEU A 188 13.91 14.15 7.05
CA LEU A 188 13.45 15.13 8.05
C LEU A 188 12.08 14.74 8.63
N GLY A 189 11.92 14.91 9.94
CA GLY A 189 10.66 14.57 10.64
C GLY A 189 9.44 15.36 10.16
N ASP A 190 9.63 16.57 9.63
CA ASP A 190 8.61 17.46 9.11
C ASP A 190 8.51 17.45 7.57
N ALA A 191 9.18 16.49 6.90
CA ALA A 191 9.11 16.35 5.46
C ALA A 191 7.66 16.27 4.96
N PRO A 192 7.30 16.98 3.88
CA PRO A 192 5.92 17.01 3.38
C PRO A 192 5.42 15.66 2.86
N ILE A 193 6.32 14.78 2.47
CA ILE A 193 5.98 13.45 1.95
C ILE A 193 6.56 12.39 2.89
N THR A 194 5.71 11.49 3.34
CA THR A 194 6.09 10.30 4.09
C THR A 194 5.91 9.06 3.23
N LEU A 195 7.00 8.33 3.00
CA LEU A 195 6.98 6.99 2.46
C LEU A 195 7.04 6.00 3.61
N VAL A 196 6.05 5.12 3.76
CA VAL A 196 6.12 4.01 4.70
C VAL A 196 6.31 2.74 3.88
N GLU A 197 7.46 2.10 4.05
CA GLU A 197 7.81 0.86 3.36
C GLU A 197 7.60 -0.35 4.27
N PHE A 198 6.69 -1.26 3.90
CA PHE A 198 6.63 -2.60 4.46
C PHE A 198 7.51 -3.52 3.63
N SER A 199 8.54 -4.08 4.26
CA SER A 199 9.62 -4.75 3.53
C SER A 199 10.08 -6.03 4.22
N ASP A 200 10.79 -6.87 3.44
CA ASP A 200 11.33 -8.16 3.83
C ASP A 200 12.76 -8.29 3.30
N PHE A 201 13.73 -8.46 4.17
CA PHE A 201 15.15 -8.51 3.82
C PHE A 201 15.54 -9.72 2.97
N GLU A 202 14.75 -10.79 2.95
CA GLU A 202 14.96 -11.94 2.09
C GLU A 202 14.24 -11.84 0.74
N CYS A 203 13.32 -10.87 0.58
CA CYS A 203 12.52 -10.71 -0.61
C CYS A 203 13.33 -10.10 -1.77
N PRO A 204 13.45 -10.79 -2.93
CA PRO A 204 14.18 -10.26 -4.08
C PRO A 204 13.51 -9.03 -4.70
N PHE A 205 12.19 -8.88 -4.53
CA PHE A 205 11.47 -7.71 -5.02
C PHE A 205 11.73 -6.47 -4.15
N CYS A 206 11.90 -6.64 -2.81
CA CYS A 206 12.28 -5.53 -1.94
C CYS A 206 13.65 -4.99 -2.33
N ARG A 207 14.63 -5.86 -2.52
CA ARG A 207 15.97 -5.46 -3.02
C ARG A 207 15.88 -4.77 -4.39
N ARG A 208 15.00 -5.23 -5.29
CA ARG A 208 14.80 -4.59 -6.60
C ARG A 208 14.22 -3.17 -6.50
N ALA A 209 13.49 -2.87 -5.46
CA ALA A 209 12.90 -1.54 -5.25
C ALA A 209 13.93 -0.50 -4.78
N LEU A 210 15.03 -0.91 -4.14
CA LEU A 210 16.01 -0.01 -3.53
C LEU A 210 16.52 1.07 -4.48
N PRO A 211 16.98 0.78 -5.73
CA PRO A 211 17.49 1.84 -6.61
C PRO A 211 16.44 2.92 -6.92
N ALA A 212 15.15 2.55 -6.97
CA ALA A 212 14.10 3.54 -7.19
C ALA A 212 13.86 4.39 -5.93
N LEU A 213 13.93 3.78 -4.74
CA LEU A 213 13.81 4.50 -3.46
C LEU A 213 15.00 5.43 -3.20
N GLU A 214 16.22 4.98 -3.49
CA GLU A 214 17.44 5.80 -3.43
C GLU A 214 17.28 7.03 -4.33
N ARG A 215 16.87 6.82 -5.59
CA ARG A 215 16.64 7.91 -6.54
C ARG A 215 15.55 8.88 -6.08
N ILE A 216 14.52 8.42 -5.36
CA ILE A 216 13.52 9.31 -4.73
C ILE A 216 14.21 10.21 -3.70
N GLY A 217 15.07 9.66 -2.85
CA GLY A 217 15.85 10.44 -1.89
C GLY A 217 16.74 11.49 -2.58
N GLU A 218 17.42 11.11 -3.66
CA GLU A 218 18.28 12.02 -4.44
C GLU A 218 17.47 13.16 -5.11
N VAL A 219 16.33 12.84 -5.73
CA VAL A 219 15.54 13.82 -6.50
C VAL A 219 14.76 14.77 -5.61
N TYR A 220 14.17 14.24 -4.53
CA TYR A 220 13.24 15.01 -3.69
C TYR A 220 13.89 15.55 -2.40
N GLY A 221 15.01 14.99 -1.97
CA GLY A 221 15.79 15.46 -0.82
C GLY A 221 14.98 15.66 0.44
N ASP A 222 15.07 16.83 1.05
CA ASP A 222 14.41 17.19 2.32
C ASP A 222 12.88 17.15 2.26
N LYS A 223 12.28 16.95 1.08
CA LYS A 223 10.82 16.82 0.95
C LYS A 223 10.31 15.43 1.31
N ILE A 224 11.22 14.46 1.49
CA ILE A 224 10.88 13.06 1.72
C ILE A 224 11.41 12.61 3.08
N ARG A 225 10.57 11.85 3.80
CA ARG A 225 11.03 10.93 4.84
C ARG A 225 10.58 9.52 4.50
N ILE A 226 11.44 8.55 4.78
CA ILE A 226 11.18 7.12 4.60
C ILE A 226 11.09 6.48 5.98
N VAL A 227 10.02 5.76 6.24
CA VAL A 227 9.78 4.99 7.46
C VAL A 227 9.76 3.52 7.08
N PHE A 228 10.57 2.71 7.75
CA PHE A 228 10.65 1.28 7.48
C PHE A 228 9.78 0.51 8.47
N ARG A 229 8.98 -0.44 7.95
CA ARG A 229 8.14 -1.36 8.72
C ARG A 229 8.47 -2.80 8.32
N GLN A 230 8.54 -3.68 9.31
CA GLN A 230 8.86 -5.09 9.09
C GLN A 230 7.66 -5.86 8.53
N PHE A 231 7.88 -6.62 7.44
CA PHE A 231 6.85 -7.52 6.93
C PHE A 231 7.48 -8.82 6.36
N PRO A 232 8.17 -9.61 7.20
CA PRO A 232 8.78 -10.86 6.77
C PRO A 232 7.71 -11.87 6.30
N LEU A 233 7.90 -12.42 5.10
CA LEU A 233 7.03 -13.42 4.49
C LEU A 233 7.43 -14.82 4.95
N ASN A 234 7.27 -15.11 6.23
CA ASN A 234 7.81 -16.31 6.92
C ASN A 234 7.45 -17.65 6.27
N ASN A 235 6.36 -17.70 5.48
CA ASN A 235 5.93 -18.93 4.78
C ASN A 235 6.85 -19.29 3.60
N ILE A 236 7.55 -18.32 3.01
CA ILE A 236 8.40 -18.50 1.83
C ILE A 236 9.82 -17.99 2.04
N HIS A 237 10.07 -17.19 3.07
CA HIS A 237 11.36 -16.58 3.40
C HIS A 237 11.76 -16.95 4.84
N PRO A 238 12.40 -18.11 5.05
CA PRO A 238 12.62 -18.66 6.40
C PRO A 238 13.60 -17.87 7.27
N ARG A 239 14.44 -17.01 6.68
CA ARG A 239 15.43 -16.18 7.40
C ARG A 239 14.94 -14.74 7.63
N ALA A 240 13.86 -14.33 6.97
CA ALA A 240 13.35 -12.97 7.01
C ALA A 240 12.98 -12.49 8.42
N GLN A 241 12.37 -13.37 9.25
CA GLN A 241 12.03 -13.06 10.63
C GLN A 241 13.26 -12.66 11.45
N LYS A 242 14.34 -13.44 11.36
CA LYS A 242 15.57 -13.15 12.12
C LYS A 242 16.32 -11.94 11.56
N ALA A 243 16.26 -11.68 10.26
CA ALA A 243 16.80 -10.47 9.67
C ALA A 243 16.03 -9.22 10.14
N ALA A 244 14.70 -9.30 10.23
CA ALA A 244 13.87 -8.23 10.78
C ALA A 244 14.19 -7.96 12.27
N GLU A 245 14.29 -9.00 13.12
CA GLU A 245 14.70 -8.84 14.51
C GLU A 245 16.10 -8.24 14.64
N ALA A 246 17.05 -8.63 13.78
CA ALA A 246 18.41 -8.11 13.78
C ALA A 246 18.45 -6.62 13.41
N SER A 247 17.66 -6.19 12.43
CA SER A 247 17.57 -4.77 12.05
C SER A 247 17.02 -3.91 13.20
N LEU A 248 16.06 -4.42 13.98
CA LEU A 248 15.54 -3.74 15.16
C LEU A 248 16.56 -3.71 16.32
N CYS A 249 17.35 -4.80 16.50
CA CYS A 249 18.47 -4.77 17.44
C CYS A 249 19.54 -3.71 17.04
N ALA A 250 19.74 -3.49 15.75
CA ALA A 250 20.59 -2.42 15.23
C ALA A 250 19.95 -1.03 15.43
N HIS A 251 18.62 -0.95 15.27
CA HIS A 251 17.86 0.29 15.53
C HIS A 251 18.05 0.81 16.97
N GLU A 252 18.02 -0.08 17.95
CA GLU A 252 18.28 0.26 19.37
C GLU A 252 19.67 0.88 19.61
N GLN A 253 20.62 0.64 18.70
CA GLN A 253 21.97 1.21 18.75
C GLN A 253 22.17 2.37 17.75
N GLY A 254 21.11 2.83 17.06
CA GLY A 254 21.18 3.92 16.09
C GLY A 254 21.71 3.52 14.70
N GLU A 255 21.91 2.21 14.46
CA GLU A 255 22.57 1.67 13.26
C GLU A 255 21.58 0.95 12.30
N PHE A 256 20.29 1.31 12.37
CA PHE A 256 19.29 0.63 11.53
C PHE A 256 19.63 0.69 10.05
N TRP A 257 19.87 1.89 9.50
CA TRP A 257 20.03 2.05 8.06
C TRP A 257 21.33 1.44 7.54
N THR A 258 22.39 1.50 8.33
CA THR A 258 23.67 0.84 7.98
C THR A 258 23.50 -0.69 7.96
N MET A 259 22.75 -1.23 8.93
CA MET A 259 22.41 -2.65 8.96
C MET A 259 21.46 -3.02 7.81
N HIS A 260 20.46 -2.20 7.54
CA HIS A 260 19.52 -2.37 6.43
C HIS A 260 20.26 -2.57 5.10
N ASP A 261 21.20 -1.72 4.78
CA ASP A 261 21.98 -1.81 3.53
C ASP A 261 22.78 -3.10 3.46
N LEU A 262 23.39 -3.54 4.59
CA LEU A 262 24.10 -4.80 4.65
C LEU A 262 23.20 -6.03 4.56
N LEU A 263 21.95 -5.94 5.02
CA LEU A 263 20.99 -7.06 4.93
C LEU A 263 20.51 -7.27 3.49
N PHE A 264 20.41 -6.21 2.71
CA PHE A 264 20.06 -6.29 1.29
C PHE A 264 21.25 -6.48 0.34
N ALA A 265 22.50 -6.33 0.86
CA ALA A 265 23.69 -6.47 0.02
C ALA A 265 23.89 -7.88 -0.55
N GLU A 266 24.42 -7.97 -1.76
CA GLU A 266 24.80 -9.24 -2.41
C GLU A 266 26.23 -9.68 -2.01
N PRO A 267 26.46 -10.97 -1.72
CA PRO A 267 25.47 -12.05 -1.60
C PRO A 267 24.58 -11.89 -0.36
N VAL A 268 23.30 -12.27 -0.48
CA VAL A 268 22.36 -12.16 0.66
C VAL A 268 22.67 -13.24 1.71
N GLU A 269 23.22 -12.80 2.83
CA GLU A 269 23.60 -13.64 3.96
C GLU A 269 22.79 -13.25 5.21
N LEU A 270 21.74 -14.01 5.52
CA LEU A 270 20.78 -13.72 6.60
C LEU A 270 20.77 -14.80 7.68
N GLU A 271 21.72 -15.72 7.68
CA GLU A 271 21.89 -16.68 8.77
C GLU A 271 22.30 -15.95 10.06
N VAL A 272 21.87 -16.45 11.22
CA VAL A 272 22.11 -15.79 12.52
C VAL A 272 23.60 -15.47 12.73
N ALA A 273 24.48 -16.37 12.31
CA ALA A 273 25.93 -16.14 12.40
C ALA A 273 26.38 -14.94 11.53
N SER A 274 25.85 -14.82 10.32
CA SER A 274 26.13 -13.70 9.41
C SER A 274 25.55 -12.39 9.93
N LEU A 275 24.35 -12.42 10.53
CA LEU A 275 23.76 -11.23 11.16
C LEU A 275 24.64 -10.67 12.29
N LYS A 276 25.16 -11.56 13.15
CA LYS A 276 26.10 -11.20 14.23
C LYS A 276 27.43 -10.69 13.70
N ALA A 277 27.94 -11.30 12.61
CA ALA A 277 29.17 -10.83 11.96
C ALA A 277 29.00 -9.43 11.34
N LYS A 278 27.84 -9.15 10.71
CA LYS A 278 27.51 -7.82 10.19
C LYS A 278 27.51 -6.78 11.30
N ALA A 279 26.86 -7.04 12.45
CA ALA A 279 26.84 -6.16 13.60
C ALA A 279 28.26 -5.89 14.15
N ALA A 280 29.09 -6.93 14.23
CA ALA A 280 30.49 -6.76 14.62
C ALA A 280 31.31 -5.91 13.63
N GLY A 281 31.07 -6.08 12.31
CA GLY A 281 31.69 -5.30 11.25
C GLY A 281 31.30 -3.83 11.29
N LEU A 282 30.13 -3.49 11.78
CA LEU A 282 29.66 -2.11 12.00
C LEU A 282 30.19 -1.48 13.30
N GLY A 283 30.94 -2.23 14.11
CA GLY A 283 31.47 -1.72 15.39
C GLY A 283 30.41 -1.54 16.49
N MET A 284 29.27 -2.20 16.37
CA MET A 284 28.21 -2.16 17.37
C MET A 284 28.61 -2.85 18.68
N ASP A 285 27.90 -2.57 19.77
CA ASP A 285 28.02 -3.41 20.95
C ASP A 285 27.49 -4.84 20.65
N THR A 286 28.44 -5.72 20.33
CA THR A 286 28.16 -7.10 19.94
C THR A 286 27.53 -7.93 21.06
N ALA A 287 27.82 -7.60 22.33
CA ALA A 287 27.24 -8.30 23.46
C ALA A 287 25.75 -7.95 23.59
N ALA A 288 25.43 -6.66 23.50
CA ALA A 288 24.05 -6.17 23.51
C ALA A 288 23.26 -6.69 22.28
N PHE A 289 23.86 -6.58 21.08
CA PHE A 289 23.24 -7.08 19.84
C PHE A 289 22.93 -8.58 19.88
N ASN A 290 23.92 -9.38 20.28
CA ASN A 290 23.76 -10.83 20.37
C ASN A 290 22.70 -11.22 21.40
N SER A 291 22.69 -10.58 22.56
CA SER A 291 21.66 -10.80 23.59
C SER A 291 20.25 -10.44 23.09
N CYS A 292 20.11 -9.31 22.39
CA CYS A 292 18.85 -8.88 21.75
C CYS A 292 18.35 -9.93 20.75
N LEU A 293 19.21 -10.34 19.81
CA LEU A 293 18.85 -11.27 18.73
C LEU A 293 18.56 -12.69 19.24
N ASP A 294 19.39 -13.20 20.17
CA ASP A 294 19.25 -14.56 20.71
C ASP A 294 18.02 -14.72 21.61
N SER A 295 17.67 -13.68 22.36
CA SER A 295 16.46 -13.68 23.19
C SER A 295 15.16 -13.54 22.41
N GLY A 296 15.22 -13.13 21.13
CA GLY A 296 14.03 -12.81 20.33
C GLY A 296 13.27 -11.61 20.88
N LYS A 297 13.94 -10.66 21.54
CA LYS A 297 13.36 -9.48 22.19
C LYS A 297 12.38 -8.74 21.26
N ASN A 298 12.73 -8.59 19.98
CA ASN A 298 11.98 -7.81 19.02
C ASN A 298 10.99 -8.63 18.17
N ALA A 299 10.82 -9.95 18.50
CA ALA A 299 9.91 -10.81 17.75
C ALA A 299 8.44 -10.36 17.84
N ASP A 300 8.03 -9.81 18.98
CA ASP A 300 6.68 -9.27 19.17
C ASP A 300 6.44 -8.00 18.35
N GLU A 301 7.43 -7.11 18.26
CA GLU A 301 7.36 -5.91 17.44
C GLU A 301 7.22 -6.24 15.97
N VAL A 302 8.02 -7.21 15.46
CA VAL A 302 7.89 -7.70 14.09
C VAL A 302 6.47 -8.26 13.83
N ARG A 303 5.89 -9.01 14.78
CA ARG A 303 4.52 -9.52 14.65
C ARG A 303 3.48 -8.38 14.61
N GLN A 304 3.65 -7.34 15.42
CA GLN A 304 2.78 -6.17 15.41
C GLN A 304 2.87 -5.42 14.08
N ASP A 305 4.05 -5.31 13.49
CA ASP A 305 4.27 -4.72 12.19
C ASP A 305 3.56 -5.50 11.08
N ILE A 306 3.70 -6.83 11.05
CA ILE A 306 2.97 -7.68 10.11
C ILE A 306 1.47 -7.45 10.25
N LYS A 307 0.94 -7.46 11.48
CA LYS A 307 -0.49 -7.24 11.73
C LYS A 307 -0.94 -5.86 11.25
N ALA A 308 -0.17 -4.81 11.54
CA ALA A 308 -0.47 -3.46 11.10
C ALA A 308 -0.48 -3.37 9.56
N GLY A 309 0.50 -3.98 8.89
CA GLY A 309 0.52 -4.06 7.42
C GLY A 309 -0.71 -4.76 6.85
N VAL A 310 -1.08 -5.92 7.42
CA VAL A 310 -2.28 -6.66 6.98
C VAL A 310 -3.55 -5.82 7.13
N VAL A 311 -3.70 -5.10 8.23
CA VAL A 311 -4.87 -4.22 8.49
C VAL A 311 -5.01 -3.11 7.45
N VAL A 312 -3.91 -2.61 6.91
CA VAL A 312 -3.91 -1.55 5.88
C VAL A 312 -3.81 -2.11 4.44
N GLY A 313 -3.96 -3.43 4.27
CA GLY A 313 -4.07 -4.06 2.96
C GLY A 313 -2.74 -4.55 2.37
N VAL A 314 -1.66 -4.65 3.15
CA VAL A 314 -0.41 -5.27 2.68
C VAL A 314 -0.62 -6.77 2.54
N THR A 315 -0.41 -7.29 1.33
CA THR A 315 -0.53 -8.72 0.99
C THR A 315 0.80 -9.34 0.54
N GLY A 316 1.84 -8.53 0.40
CA GLY A 316 3.17 -8.92 -0.04
C GLY A 316 4.13 -7.75 -0.02
N THR A 317 5.41 -8.02 -0.26
CA THR A 317 6.49 -7.03 -0.17
C THR A 317 7.22 -6.83 -1.50
N PRO A 318 7.75 -5.60 -1.74
CA PRO A 318 7.54 -4.41 -0.94
C PRO A 318 6.12 -3.86 -1.09
N ALA A 319 5.58 -3.19 -0.05
CA ALA A 319 4.41 -2.33 -0.14
C ALA A 319 4.79 -0.95 0.40
N ILE A 320 4.64 0.07 -0.44
CA ILE A 320 5.07 1.42 -0.14
C ILE A 320 3.86 2.33 -0.09
N PHE A 321 3.69 3.05 1.00
CA PHE A 321 2.62 4.03 1.17
C PHE A 321 3.19 5.44 1.05
N ILE A 322 2.71 6.21 0.09
CA ILE A 322 3.09 7.62 -0.09
C ILE A 322 1.96 8.49 0.46
N ASN A 323 2.17 9.11 1.61
CA ASN A 323 1.12 9.83 2.35
C ASN A 323 -0.17 9.00 2.48
N GLY A 324 -0.04 7.69 2.77
CA GLY A 324 -1.15 6.75 2.93
C GLY A 324 -1.69 6.13 1.64
N ARG A 325 -1.22 6.52 0.46
CA ARG A 325 -1.57 5.90 -0.84
C ARG A 325 -0.67 4.71 -1.12
N ILE A 326 -1.25 3.52 -1.26
CA ILE A 326 -0.48 2.28 -1.43
C ILE A 326 0.05 2.13 -2.87
N VAL A 327 1.31 1.70 -2.97
CA VAL A 327 1.97 1.21 -4.20
C VAL A 327 2.52 -0.18 -3.90
N THR A 328 2.03 -1.19 -4.59
CA THR A 328 2.40 -2.59 -4.34
C THR A 328 3.51 -3.05 -5.29
N GLY A 329 4.43 -3.84 -4.74
CA GLY A 329 5.55 -4.43 -5.49
C GLY A 329 6.63 -3.41 -5.86
N ALA A 330 7.74 -3.92 -6.42
CA ALA A 330 8.82 -3.08 -6.93
C ALA A 330 8.38 -2.38 -8.21
N GLN A 331 8.18 -1.08 -8.16
CA GLN A 331 7.78 -0.23 -9.29
C GLN A 331 8.96 0.61 -9.79
N PRO A 332 8.91 1.10 -11.04
CA PRO A 332 9.86 2.09 -11.54
C PRO A 332 9.75 3.41 -10.77
N PHE A 333 10.86 4.16 -10.74
CA PHE A 333 10.90 5.49 -10.11
C PHE A 333 9.76 6.41 -10.55
N GLU A 334 9.42 6.40 -11.83
CA GLU A 334 8.39 7.25 -12.44
C GLU A 334 7.00 7.04 -11.83
N THR A 335 6.68 5.80 -11.40
CA THR A 335 5.43 5.49 -10.72
C THR A 335 5.33 6.17 -9.36
N TYR A 336 6.40 6.12 -8.58
CA TYR A 336 6.47 6.81 -7.28
C TYR A 336 6.49 8.32 -7.46
N ALA A 337 7.31 8.82 -8.39
CA ALA A 337 7.47 10.24 -8.68
C ALA A 337 6.13 10.91 -9.03
N LYS A 338 5.31 10.28 -9.87
CA LYS A 338 3.97 10.77 -10.20
C LYS A 338 3.14 11.03 -8.95
N ILE A 339 3.09 10.07 -8.03
CA ILE A 339 2.30 10.19 -6.80
C ILE A 339 2.89 11.27 -5.88
N ILE A 340 4.22 11.31 -5.74
CA ILE A 340 4.91 12.31 -4.92
C ILE A 340 4.62 13.73 -5.44
N ASP A 341 4.68 13.94 -6.76
CA ASP A 341 4.43 15.24 -7.38
C ASP A 341 2.97 15.67 -7.20
N GLU A 342 2.01 14.74 -7.33
CA GLU A 342 0.59 14.99 -7.02
C GLU A 342 0.39 15.43 -5.57
N GLU A 343 1.03 14.73 -4.61
CA GLU A 343 0.95 15.04 -3.19
C GLU A 343 1.57 16.40 -2.85
N LEU A 344 2.71 16.72 -3.47
CA LEU A 344 3.36 18.03 -3.31
C LEU A 344 2.53 19.18 -3.91
N ALA A 345 1.86 18.94 -5.04
CA ALA A 345 0.98 19.93 -5.67
C ALA A 345 -0.26 20.24 -4.81
N ARG A 346 -0.87 19.20 -4.19
CA ARG A 346 -2.03 19.35 -3.28
C ARG A 346 -1.73 20.20 -2.04
N ARG A 347 -0.53 20.14 -1.51
CA ARG A 347 -0.12 20.95 -0.33
C ARG A 347 0.11 22.43 -0.63
N LYS A 348 0.24 22.81 -1.89
CA LYS A 348 0.44 24.21 -2.31
C LYS A 348 -0.88 24.97 -2.50
N ASN A 349 -1.99 24.24 -2.56
CA ASN A 349 -3.34 24.79 -2.69
C ASN A 349 -4.07 24.77 -1.35
#